data_4d076281a72f4ff526bdbcc640d6ddf4
#
_entry.id   4d076281a72f4ff526bdbcc640d6ddf4
#
_cell.length_a   1.000
_cell.length_b   1.000
_cell.length_c   1.000
_cell.angle_alpha   90.00
_cell.angle_beta   90.00
_cell.angle_gamma   90.00
#
_symmetry.space_group_name_H-M   'P 1'
#
loop_
_entity.id
_entity.type
_entity.pdbx_description
1 polymer ?
#
loop_
_entity_poly.entity_id
_entity_poly.type
_entity_poly.pdbx_seq_one_letter_code
_entity_poly.pdbx_strand_id
1 'polypeptide(L)'
;MPKGKLEHVNISVTAPERSAALLQDLLGWKERWRGDSQKYGWTTHVGDDHDYLALYTGDHVTGQYSKGAPLNHVAFTVDDLDGAEAIVAEAGLKPFGHDDYDPGKRFYFFDWDGIEFEVVSYAGGAQ
;
A
#
# COMPACT_ATOMS: atom_id res chain seq x y z
N MET A 1 32.12 4.49 -0.26
CA MET A 1 30.85 5.03 0.24
C MET A 1 29.84 3.90 0.40
N PRO A 2 29.15 3.82 1.55
CA PRO A 2 28.06 2.85 1.65
C PRO A 2 26.96 3.17 0.64
N LYS A 3 26.19 2.15 0.29
CA LYS A 3 24.99 2.29 -0.53
C LYS A 3 23.85 1.61 0.23
N GLY A 4 22.68 2.14 0.07
CA GLY A 4 21.52 1.60 0.76
C GLY A 4 20.30 1.64 -0.10
N LYS A 5 19.22 1.04 0.40
CA LYS A 5 17.94 1.04 -0.27
C LYS A 5 16.84 0.98 0.78
N LEU A 6 15.66 1.38 0.39
CA LEU A 6 14.52 1.27 1.28
C LEU A 6 14.21 -0.21 1.50
N GLU A 7 13.93 -0.60 2.72
CA GLU A 7 13.53 -1.97 3.04
C GLU A 7 12.03 -2.05 3.27
N HIS A 8 11.51 -1.22 4.15
CA HIS A 8 10.08 -1.26 4.47
C HIS A 8 9.61 0.09 4.98
N VAL A 9 8.30 0.25 4.96
CA VAL A 9 7.60 1.35 5.62
C VAL A 9 6.61 0.71 6.58
N ASN A 10 6.52 1.25 7.79
CA ASN A 10 5.56 0.79 8.78
C ASN A 10 4.42 1.79 8.84
N ILE A 11 3.20 1.32 8.58
CA ILE A 11 2.00 2.16 8.63
C ILE A 11 1.01 1.57 9.63
N SER A 12 0.30 2.46 10.30
CA SER A 12 -0.70 2.05 11.29
C SER A 12 -2.06 1.94 10.63
N VAL A 13 -2.67 0.77 10.75
CA VAL A 13 -3.97 0.49 10.12
C VAL A 13 -4.89 -0.15 11.16
N THR A 14 -6.20 -0.02 10.97
CA THR A 14 -7.15 -0.59 11.93
C THR A 14 -7.34 -2.08 11.76
N ALA A 15 -7.13 -2.61 10.54
CA ALA A 15 -7.33 -4.04 10.28
C ALA A 15 -6.21 -4.55 9.37
N PRO A 16 -5.06 -4.94 9.95
CA PRO A 16 -3.91 -5.38 9.14
C PRO A 16 -4.23 -6.49 8.15
N GLU A 17 -5.10 -7.44 8.52
CA GLU A 17 -5.42 -8.54 7.63
C GLU A 17 -6.20 -8.08 6.40
N ARG A 18 -7.07 -7.09 6.57
CA ARG A 18 -7.80 -6.50 5.46
C ARG A 18 -6.86 -5.75 4.52
N SER A 19 -5.98 -4.95 5.09
CA SER A 19 -4.99 -4.22 4.30
C SER A 19 -4.04 -5.17 3.58
N ALA A 20 -3.59 -6.23 4.26
CA ALA A 20 -2.72 -7.23 3.65
C ALA A 20 -3.41 -7.92 2.47
N ALA A 21 -4.67 -8.30 2.62
CA ALA A 21 -5.41 -8.97 1.55
C ALA A 21 -5.49 -8.08 0.30
N LEU A 22 -5.79 -6.80 0.49
CA LEU A 22 -5.84 -5.87 -0.62
C LEU A 22 -4.48 -5.77 -1.33
N LEU A 23 -3.41 -5.63 -0.58
CA LEU A 23 -2.07 -5.52 -1.15
C LEU A 23 -1.64 -6.80 -1.85
N GLN A 24 -2.02 -7.96 -1.31
CA GLN A 24 -1.74 -9.23 -1.97
C GLN A 24 -2.46 -9.32 -3.32
N ASP A 25 -3.73 -8.90 -3.36
CA ASP A 25 -4.50 -8.93 -4.60
C ASP A 25 -3.98 -7.93 -5.63
N LEU A 26 -3.56 -6.73 -5.17
CA LEU A 26 -3.06 -5.69 -6.06
C LEU A 26 -1.69 -6.01 -6.64
N LEU A 27 -0.81 -6.56 -5.83
CA LEU A 27 0.63 -6.56 -6.14
C LEU A 27 1.21 -7.96 -6.28
N GLY A 28 0.42 -8.99 -6.03
CA GLY A 28 0.96 -10.35 -5.99
C GLY A 28 1.91 -10.56 -4.82
N TRP A 29 1.82 -9.71 -3.82
CA TRP A 29 2.65 -9.82 -2.63
C TRP A 29 2.21 -10.99 -1.77
N LYS A 30 3.05 -11.35 -0.81
CA LYS A 30 2.77 -12.43 0.13
C LYS A 30 3.00 -11.93 1.54
N GLU A 31 2.37 -12.61 2.49
CA GLU A 31 2.67 -12.36 3.89
C GLU A 31 4.06 -12.89 4.18
N ARG A 32 4.90 -12.03 4.74
CA ARG A 32 6.27 -12.41 5.09
C ARG A 32 6.37 -12.82 6.55
N TRP A 33 5.55 -12.21 7.41
CA TRP A 33 5.56 -12.49 8.83
C TRP A 33 4.35 -11.82 9.47
N ARG A 34 3.89 -12.37 10.58
CA ARG A 34 2.90 -11.70 11.42
C ARG A 34 3.13 -12.10 12.86
N GLY A 35 2.74 -11.22 13.81
CA GLY A 35 2.86 -11.53 15.21
C GLY A 35 2.75 -10.28 16.07
N ASP A 36 3.00 -10.48 17.35
CA ASP A 36 3.01 -9.38 18.29
C ASP A 36 4.15 -8.44 17.97
N SER A 37 3.86 -7.13 18.04
CA SER A 37 4.91 -6.11 17.95
C SER A 37 5.72 -6.12 19.23
N GLN A 38 6.97 -5.65 19.12
CA GLN A 38 7.91 -5.76 20.23
C GLN A 38 7.41 -5.16 21.54
N LYS A 39 6.69 -4.06 21.47
CA LYS A 39 6.20 -3.39 22.67
C LYS A 39 4.71 -3.58 22.84
N TYR A 40 3.94 -3.16 21.84
CA TYR A 40 2.48 -3.20 21.91
C TYR A 40 1.94 -3.52 20.53
N GLY A 41 0.76 -4.15 20.52
CA GLY A 41 0.00 -4.31 19.30
C GLY A 41 0.43 -5.50 18.46
N TRP A 42 0.05 -5.45 17.22
CA TRP A 42 0.19 -6.55 16.27
C TRP A 42 0.70 -6.01 14.94
N THR A 43 1.54 -6.78 14.26
CA THR A 43 2.08 -6.37 12.97
C THR A 43 2.02 -7.52 11.99
N THR A 44 1.63 -7.21 10.76
CA THR A 44 1.68 -8.13 9.62
C THR A 44 2.61 -7.52 8.57
N HIS A 45 3.59 -8.28 8.12
CA HIS A 45 4.49 -7.87 7.04
C HIS A 45 4.03 -8.49 5.74
N VAL A 46 3.77 -7.64 4.74
CA VAL A 46 3.34 -8.08 3.41
C VAL A 46 4.23 -7.43 2.37
N GLY A 47 4.74 -8.23 1.44
CA GLY A 47 5.65 -7.71 0.43
C GLY A 47 6.18 -8.80 -0.47
N ASP A 48 7.31 -8.50 -1.09
CA ASP A 48 8.05 -9.47 -1.90
C ASP A 48 9.40 -9.77 -1.23
N ASP A 49 10.36 -10.30 -2.00
CA ASP A 49 11.66 -10.66 -1.44
C ASP A 49 12.53 -9.45 -1.16
N HIS A 50 12.17 -8.28 -1.68
CA HIS A 50 12.98 -7.06 -1.57
C HIS A 50 12.39 -6.05 -0.60
N ASP A 51 11.11 -5.73 -0.75
CA ASP A 51 10.46 -4.65 0.00
C ASP A 51 9.17 -5.15 0.62
N TYR A 52 8.74 -4.48 1.68
CA TYR A 52 7.45 -4.82 2.27
C TYR A 52 6.87 -3.63 3.02
N LEU A 53 5.58 -3.72 3.29
CA LEU A 53 4.92 -2.84 4.24
C LEU A 53 4.69 -3.61 5.53
N ALA A 54 5.01 -2.96 6.63
CA ALA A 54 4.68 -3.47 7.95
C ALA A 54 3.36 -2.81 8.36
N LEU A 55 2.33 -3.61 8.56
CA LEU A 55 0.97 -3.16 8.85
C LEU A 55 0.75 -3.34 10.35
N TYR A 56 0.82 -2.24 11.07
CA TYR A 56 0.75 -2.23 12.52
C TYR A 56 -0.64 -1.85 12.99
N THR A 57 -1.12 -2.46 14.08
CA THR A 57 -2.31 -2.00 14.78
C THR A 57 -2.09 -2.10 16.28
N GLY A 58 -2.84 -1.29 17.03
CA GLY A 58 -2.80 -1.27 18.49
C GLY A 58 -3.94 -0.41 18.99
N ASP A 59 -4.09 -0.35 20.31
CA ASP A 59 -5.24 0.32 20.94
C ASP A 59 -5.37 1.78 20.56
N HIS A 60 -4.26 2.44 20.25
CA HIS A 60 -4.25 3.87 19.91
C HIS A 60 -4.44 4.12 18.42
N VAL A 61 -4.56 3.09 17.60
CA VAL A 61 -4.75 3.25 16.16
C VAL A 61 -6.23 3.44 15.89
N THR A 62 -6.59 4.60 15.39
CA THR A 62 -8.00 4.94 15.13
C THR A 62 -8.36 4.96 13.66
N GLY A 63 -7.38 5.01 12.77
CA GLY A 63 -7.64 5.29 11.36
C GLY A 63 -8.02 6.76 11.20
N GLN A 64 -8.72 7.11 10.13
CA GLN A 64 -9.21 8.46 9.89
C GLN A 64 -8.07 9.46 9.77
N TYR A 65 -7.02 9.09 9.05
CA TYR A 65 -5.85 9.93 8.91
C TYR A 65 -6.10 11.08 7.95
N SER A 66 -5.41 12.19 8.21
CA SER A 66 -5.43 13.34 7.31
C SER A 66 -4.35 13.14 6.25
N LYS A 67 -4.70 13.40 5.00
CA LYS A 67 -3.75 13.33 3.90
C LYS A 67 -2.63 14.33 4.13
N GLY A 68 -1.39 13.85 3.96
CA GLY A 68 -0.23 14.71 3.96
C GLY A 68 0.38 15.01 5.33
N ALA A 69 -0.08 14.36 6.39
CA ALA A 69 0.37 14.70 7.73
C ALA A 69 0.68 13.46 8.56
N PRO A 70 1.91 12.99 8.61
CA PRO A 70 3.09 13.37 7.84
C PRO A 70 3.23 12.60 6.52
N LEU A 71 2.48 11.50 6.33
CA LEU A 71 2.54 10.68 5.14
C LEU A 71 1.64 11.28 4.06
N ASN A 72 2.20 11.55 2.88
CA ASN A 72 1.38 12.02 1.79
C ASN A 72 0.72 10.83 1.09
N HIS A 73 1.51 9.91 0.55
CA HIS A 73 0.97 8.70 -0.06
C HIS A 73 2.08 7.67 -0.26
N VAL A 74 1.66 6.44 -0.56
CA VAL A 74 2.54 5.35 -0.94
C VAL A 74 2.19 4.98 -2.37
N ALA A 75 3.19 4.81 -3.23
CA ALA A 75 2.97 4.50 -4.64
C ALA A 75 3.49 3.11 -4.99
N PHE A 76 2.74 2.42 -5.84
CA PHE A 76 3.10 1.11 -6.35
C PHE A 76 3.10 1.13 -7.87
N THR A 77 3.97 0.34 -8.48
CA THR A 77 3.90 0.08 -9.91
C THR A 77 3.24 -1.27 -10.15
N VAL A 78 2.40 -1.32 -11.16
CA VAL A 78 1.75 -2.56 -11.59
C VAL A 78 1.86 -2.68 -13.10
N ASP A 79 1.69 -3.89 -13.61
CA ASP A 79 1.67 -4.11 -15.06
C ASP A 79 0.25 -4.06 -15.62
N ASP A 80 -0.78 -4.22 -14.79
CA ASP A 80 -2.17 -4.24 -15.22
C ASP A 80 -2.97 -3.22 -14.41
N LEU A 81 -3.01 -1.99 -14.91
CA LEU A 81 -3.66 -0.90 -14.19
C LEU A 81 -5.17 -1.09 -14.11
N ASP A 82 -5.80 -1.56 -15.20
CA ASP A 82 -7.24 -1.78 -15.19
C ASP A 82 -7.64 -2.87 -14.22
N GLY A 83 -6.86 -3.94 -14.14
CA GLY A 83 -7.07 -5.00 -13.17
C GLY A 83 -6.92 -4.50 -11.75
N ALA A 84 -5.92 -3.67 -11.50
CA ALA A 84 -5.71 -3.07 -10.18
C ALA A 84 -6.89 -2.19 -9.78
N GLU A 85 -7.40 -1.40 -10.71
CA GLU A 85 -8.53 -0.53 -10.42
C GLU A 85 -9.78 -1.35 -10.07
N ALA A 86 -10.00 -2.45 -10.77
CA ALA A 86 -11.14 -3.33 -10.49
C ALA A 86 -11.03 -3.93 -9.09
N ILE A 87 -9.83 -4.31 -8.68
CA ILE A 87 -9.59 -4.87 -7.34
C ILE A 87 -9.92 -3.83 -6.26
N VAL A 88 -9.49 -2.59 -6.45
CA VAL A 88 -9.77 -1.51 -5.51
C VAL A 88 -11.27 -1.27 -5.41
N ALA A 89 -11.96 -1.21 -6.54
CA ALA A 89 -13.40 -1.00 -6.58
C ALA A 89 -14.15 -2.15 -5.90
N GLU A 90 -13.72 -3.39 -6.13
CA GLU A 90 -14.35 -4.55 -5.50
C GLU A 90 -14.15 -4.57 -3.99
N ALA A 91 -13.08 -3.96 -3.50
CA ALA A 91 -12.83 -3.85 -2.07
C ALA A 91 -13.70 -2.78 -1.42
N GLY A 92 -14.53 -2.06 -2.21
CA GLY A 92 -15.40 -1.01 -1.71
C GLY A 92 -14.73 0.34 -1.60
N LEU A 93 -13.54 0.48 -2.19
CA LEU A 93 -12.80 1.73 -2.20
C LEU A 93 -13.02 2.45 -3.52
N LYS A 94 -12.68 3.73 -3.57
CA LYS A 94 -13.01 4.56 -4.72
C LYS A 94 -11.75 5.02 -5.46
N PRO A 95 -11.47 4.50 -6.66
CA PRO A 95 -10.40 5.05 -7.49
C PRO A 95 -10.71 6.49 -7.91
N PHE A 96 -9.68 7.34 -7.90
CA PHE A 96 -9.81 8.73 -8.33
C PHE A 96 -8.48 9.22 -8.89
N GLY A 97 -8.47 10.45 -9.41
CA GLY A 97 -7.24 11.10 -9.85
C GLY A 97 -6.60 10.43 -11.04
N HIS A 98 -7.40 9.96 -11.98
CA HIS A 98 -6.90 9.27 -13.16
C HIS A 98 -6.13 10.24 -14.04
N ASP A 99 -4.84 9.96 -14.22
CA ASP A 99 -3.97 10.74 -15.08
C ASP A 99 -3.32 9.84 -16.11
N ASP A 100 -3.21 10.36 -17.32
CA ASP A 100 -2.63 9.65 -18.45
C ASP A 100 -1.62 10.58 -19.11
N TYR A 101 -0.46 10.71 -18.47
CA TYR A 101 0.62 11.52 -19.02
C TYR A 101 1.93 10.75 -18.90
N ASP A 102 2.85 11.07 -19.83
CA ASP A 102 4.13 10.39 -19.83
C ASP A 102 4.86 10.58 -18.50
N PRO A 103 5.51 9.53 -18.00
CA PRO A 103 5.72 8.25 -18.69
C PRO A 103 4.66 7.19 -18.41
N GLY A 104 3.58 7.46 -17.64
CA GLY A 104 2.66 6.40 -17.31
C GLY A 104 1.26 6.86 -16.99
N LYS A 105 0.40 5.89 -16.78
CA LYS A 105 -0.98 6.12 -16.36
C LYS A 105 -1.10 5.75 -14.89
N ARG A 106 -2.01 6.39 -14.19
CA ARG A 106 -2.14 6.19 -12.75
C ARG A 106 -3.53 6.49 -12.25
N PHE A 107 -3.82 5.99 -11.06
CA PHE A 107 -4.95 6.43 -10.27
C PHE A 107 -4.55 6.37 -8.80
N TYR A 108 -5.41 6.95 -7.96
CA TYR A 108 -5.23 7.03 -6.53
C TYR A 108 -6.44 6.44 -5.83
N PHE A 109 -6.26 6.05 -4.59
CA PHE A 109 -7.39 5.71 -3.73
C PHE A 109 -6.98 5.91 -2.28
N PHE A 110 -7.97 6.19 -1.44
CA PHE A 110 -7.79 6.17 0.01
C PHE A 110 -8.22 4.81 0.52
N ASP A 111 -7.43 4.22 1.41
CA ASP A 111 -7.86 2.98 2.04
C ASP A 111 -8.90 3.28 3.13
N TRP A 112 -9.31 2.25 3.84
CA TRP A 112 -10.35 2.40 4.87
C TRP A 112 -9.93 3.31 6.03
N ASP A 113 -8.64 3.51 6.21
CA ASP A 113 -8.07 4.32 7.29
C ASP A 113 -7.72 5.74 6.87
N GLY A 114 -7.89 6.06 5.59
CA GLY A 114 -7.57 7.38 5.08
C GLY A 114 -6.14 7.52 4.58
N ILE A 115 -5.44 6.41 4.40
CA ILE A 115 -4.11 6.42 3.80
C ILE A 115 -4.26 6.48 2.29
N GLU A 116 -3.58 7.42 1.66
CA GLU A 116 -3.64 7.55 0.20
C GLU A 116 -2.60 6.65 -0.45
N PHE A 117 -3.04 5.91 -1.46
CA PHE A 117 -2.18 5.09 -2.29
C PHE A 117 -2.28 5.54 -3.74
N GLU A 118 -1.16 5.43 -4.44
CA GLU A 118 -1.08 5.69 -5.87
C GLU A 118 -0.70 4.38 -6.56
N VAL A 119 -1.38 4.08 -7.66
CA VAL A 119 -1.07 2.91 -8.48
C VAL A 119 -0.71 3.40 -9.86
N VAL A 120 0.45 3.05 -10.35
CA VAL A 120 0.96 3.56 -11.61
C VAL A 120 1.46 2.42 -12.50
N SER A 121 1.19 2.53 -13.79
CA SER A 121 1.70 1.61 -14.79
C SER A 121 2.43 2.43 -15.85
N TYR A 122 3.68 2.07 -16.12
CA TYR A 122 4.50 2.79 -17.07
C TYR A 122 4.40 2.17 -18.45
N ALA A 123 4.31 3.03 -19.45
CA ALA A 123 4.26 2.57 -20.84
C ALA A 123 5.54 1.79 -21.15
N GLY A 124 5.38 0.67 -21.85
CA GLY A 124 6.53 -0.15 -22.23
C GLY A 124 6.98 -1.12 -21.17
N GLY A 125 6.23 -1.26 -20.09
CA GLY A 125 6.47 -2.30 -19.10
C GLY A 125 7.04 -1.81 -17.79
N ALA A 126 7.79 -2.67 -17.13
CA ALA A 126 8.23 -2.49 -15.76
C ALA A 126 9.23 -1.34 -15.61
N GLN A 127 9.28 -0.82 -14.45
CA GLN A 127 10.26 0.18 -14.04
C GLN A 127 11.30 -0.41 -13.12
#